data_47ca96d1add9f95bcbf3eff806791879
#
_entry.id   47ca96d1add9f95bcbf3eff806791879
#
_cell.length_a   1.000
_cell.length_b   1.000
_cell.length_c   1.000
_cell.angle_alpha   90.00
_cell.angle_beta   90.00
_cell.angle_gamma   90.00
#
_symmetry.space_group_name_H-M   'P 1'
#
loop_
_entity.id
_entity.type
_entity.pdbx_description
1 polymer ?
#
loop_
_entity_poly.entity_id
_entity_poly.type
_entity_poly.pdbx_seq_one_letter_code
_entity_poly.pdbx_strand_id
1 'polypeptide(L)' 'MKLKYFYDGPVTRWYDYYCHYSGYTMASSDKQALNNLRGRIKREKGLTMDSKLELNLKYLKQV' A
#
# COMPACT_ATOMS: atom_id res chain seq x y z
N MET A 1 -7.44 -17.25 6.45
CA MET A 1 -6.66 -17.62 5.26
C MET A 1 -6.07 -16.37 4.61
N LYS A 2 -4.80 -16.44 4.25
CA LYS A 2 -4.15 -15.30 3.60
C LYS A 2 -4.17 -15.46 2.09
N LEU A 3 -4.45 -14.35 1.40
CA LEU A 3 -4.48 -14.30 -0.04
C LEU A 3 -3.30 -13.45 -0.52
N LYS A 4 -2.86 -13.69 -1.74
CA LYS A 4 -1.78 -12.92 -2.33
C LYS A 4 -2.35 -11.77 -3.14
N TYR A 5 -1.84 -10.57 -2.89
CA TYR A 5 -2.27 -9.36 -3.59
C TYR A 5 -1.09 -8.69 -4.27
N PHE A 6 -1.37 -8.05 -5.38
CA PHE A 6 -0.40 -7.25 -6.10
C PHE A 6 -0.93 -5.82 -6.24
N TYR A 7 -0.10 -4.86 -5.89
CA TYR A 7 -0.43 -3.45 -6.04
C TYR A 7 0.51 -2.83 -7.06
N ASP A 8 -0.04 -2.05 -7.98
CA ASP A 8 0.76 -1.34 -8.98
C ASP A 8 0.03 -0.04 -9.29
N GLY A 9 0.44 1.03 -8.63
CA GLY A 9 -0.23 2.30 -8.79
C GLY A 9 0.37 3.41 -7.96
N PRO A 10 -0.27 4.56 -7.97
CA PRO A 10 0.24 5.74 -7.27
C PRO A 10 0.04 5.61 -5.76
N VAL A 11 0.94 6.24 -5.01
CA VAL A 11 0.84 6.39 -3.57
C VAL A 11 0.72 7.89 -3.31
N THR A 12 -0.29 8.28 -2.52
CA THR A 12 -0.48 9.67 -2.15
C THR A 12 -0.04 9.89 -0.71
N ARG A 13 0.49 11.07 -0.44
CA ARG A 13 0.88 11.49 0.91
C ARG A 13 0.26 12.84 1.18
N TRP A 14 -0.55 12.91 2.23
CA TRP A 14 -1.27 14.14 2.60
C TRP A 14 -2.08 14.68 1.42
N TYR A 15 -2.78 13.74 0.70
CA TYR A 15 -3.66 14.03 -0.44
C TYR A 15 -2.93 14.42 -1.72
N ASP A 16 -1.59 14.45 -1.72
CA ASP A 16 -0.82 14.77 -2.91
C ASP A 16 -0.07 13.54 -3.40
N TYR A 17 0.15 13.47 -4.71
CA TYR A 17 0.94 12.38 -5.28
C TYR A 17 2.32 12.36 -4.64
N TYR A 18 2.74 11.19 -4.18
CA TYR A 18 4.04 11.03 -3.54
C TYR A 18 4.98 10.19 -4.41
N CYS A 19 4.56 8.99 -4.78
CA CYS A 19 5.39 8.11 -5.61
C CYS A 19 4.54 6.99 -6.19
N HIS A 20 5.15 6.24 -7.10
CA HIS A 20 4.56 5.04 -7.64
C HIS A 20 5.13 3.84 -6.89
N TYR A 21 4.29 2.86 -6.58
CA TYR A 21 4.73 1.67 -5.89
C TYR A 21 4.16 0.43 -6.55
N SER A 22 4.98 -0.61 -6.68
CA SER A 22 4.50 -1.91 -7.13
C SER A 22 5.11 -2.98 -6.23
N GLY A 23 4.30 -3.97 -5.88
CA GLY A 23 4.78 -5.05 -5.02
C GLY A 23 3.66 -5.96 -4.57
N TYR A 24 4.06 -7.08 -3.98
CA TYR A 24 3.14 -8.10 -3.50
C TYR A 24 3.01 -8.04 -1.99
N THR A 25 1.84 -8.48 -1.50
CA THR A 25 1.65 -8.65 -0.06
C THR A 25 0.67 -9.79 0.18
N MET A 26 0.75 -10.40 1.35
CA MET A 26 -0.18 -11.43 1.78
C MET A 26 -1.11 -10.82 2.82
N ALA A 27 -2.40 -11.04 2.65
CA ALA A 27 -3.39 -10.46 3.56
C ALA A 27 -4.68 -11.26 3.50
N SER A 28 -5.53 -11.09 4.49
CA SER A 28 -6.82 -11.77 4.54
C SER A 28 -7.94 -10.95 3.86
N SER A 29 -7.67 -9.70 3.54
CA SER A 29 -8.67 -8.84 2.88
C SER A 29 -7.96 -7.71 2.14
N ASP A 30 -8.70 -7.04 1.25
CA ASP A 30 -8.19 -5.89 0.50
C ASP A 30 -7.71 -4.79 1.44
N LYS A 31 -8.52 -4.50 2.46
CA LYS A 31 -8.18 -3.45 3.42
C LYS A 31 -6.89 -3.76 4.15
N GLN A 32 -6.71 -5.01 4.57
CA GLN A 32 -5.50 -5.42 5.25
C GLN A 32 -4.30 -5.34 4.31
N ALA A 33 -4.49 -5.70 3.04
CA ALA A 33 -3.44 -5.62 2.04
C ALA A 33 -2.94 -4.19 1.88
N LEU A 34 -3.85 -3.22 1.80
CA LEU A 34 -3.48 -1.82 1.70
C LEU A 34 -2.75 -1.34 2.95
N ASN A 35 -3.20 -1.76 4.13
CA ASN A 35 -2.53 -1.41 5.39
C ASN A 35 -1.11 -1.96 5.44
N ASN A 36 -0.93 -3.21 5.00
CA ASN A 36 0.39 -3.83 4.97
C ASN A 36 1.34 -3.07 4.05
N LEU A 37 0.84 -2.67 2.89
CA LEU A 37 1.65 -1.94 1.92
C LEU A 37 2.01 -0.56 2.43
N ARG A 38 1.07 0.13 3.08
CA ARG A 38 1.37 1.44 3.68
C ARG A 38 2.49 1.35 4.70
N GLY A 39 2.43 0.35 5.57
CA GLY A 39 3.48 0.14 6.56
C GLY A 39 4.83 -0.14 5.93
N ARG A 40 4.83 -0.95 4.87
CA ARG A 40 6.06 -1.28 4.16
C ARG A 40 6.68 -0.03 3.51
N ILE A 41 5.85 0.79 2.85
CA ILE A 41 6.33 1.99 2.19
C ILE A 41 6.92 2.96 3.21
N LYS A 42 6.24 3.15 4.34
CA LYS A 42 6.76 4.03 5.39
C LYS A 42 8.12 3.59 5.87
N ARG A 43 8.30 2.29 6.02
CA ARG A 43 9.56 1.73 6.48
C ARG A 43 10.67 1.90 5.45
N GLU A 44 10.37 1.63 4.18
CA GLU A 44 11.34 1.74 3.11
C GLU A 44 11.76 3.19 2.85
N LYS A 45 10.82 4.13 2.99
CA LYS A 45 11.08 5.55 2.74
C LYS A 45 11.54 6.30 3.99
N GLY A 46 11.59 5.62 5.13
CA GLY A 46 11.99 6.26 6.38
C GLY A 46 10.97 7.27 6.91
N LEU A 47 9.70 7.06 6.60
CA LEU A 47 8.64 7.97 7.05
C LEU A 47 8.20 7.61 8.45
N THR A 48 7.66 8.62 9.15
CA THR A 48 7.14 8.40 10.50
C THR A 48 5.78 7.68 10.43
N MET A 49 5.38 7.07 11.55
CA MET A 49 4.13 6.31 11.58
C MET A 49 2.90 7.19 11.38
N ASP A 50 3.00 8.48 11.69
CA ASP A 50 1.89 9.41 11.52
C ASP A 50 1.84 10.05 10.13
N SER A 51 2.75 9.67 9.24
CA SER A 51 2.67 10.10 7.85
C SER A 51 1.42 9.48 7.21
N LYS A 52 0.61 10.33 6.61
CA LYS A 52 -0.62 9.84 6.00
C LYS A 52 -0.37 9.41 4.56
N LEU A 53 -0.33 8.12 4.36
CA LEU A 53 -0.21 7.54 3.02
C LEU A 53 -1.53 6.90 2.64
N GLU A 54 -1.89 7.02 1.38
CA GLU A 54 -3.08 6.38 0.85
C GLU A 54 -2.75 5.67 -0.44
N LEU A 55 -3.28 4.46 -0.56
CA LEU A 55 -3.19 3.68 -1.78
C LEU A 55 -4.61 3.48 -2.30
N ASN A 56 -4.74 3.45 -3.62
CA ASN A 56 -6.05 3.34 -4.24
C ASN A 56 -6.39 1.87 -4.48
N LEU A 57 -7.52 1.44 -3.96
CA LEU A 57 -8.00 0.07 -4.11
C LEU A 57 -8.13 -0.33 -5.59
N LYS A 58 -8.35 0.64 -6.46
CA LYS A 58 -8.47 0.41 -7.90
C LYS A 58 -7.25 -0.30 -8.49
N TYR A 59 -6.08 -0.08 -7.90
CA TYR A 59 -4.82 -0.65 -8.39
C TYR A 59 -4.40 -1.91 -7.65
N LEU A 60 -5.22 -2.37 -6.73
CA LEU A 60 -4.94 -3.60 -5.97
C LEU A 60 -5.65 -4.77 -6.64
N LYS A 61 -4.91 -5.86 -6.84
CA LYS A 61 -5.46 -7.07 -7.45
C LYS A 61 -5.09 -8.28 -6.62
N GLN A 62 -6.02 -9.21 -6.52
CA GLN A 62 -5.74 -10.52 -5.93
C GLN A 62 -5.16 -11.40 -7.03
N VAL A 63 -4.03 -12.02 -6.75
CA VAL A 63 -3.33 -12.84 -7.72
C VAL A 63 -3.16 -14.26 -7.23
#